data_02f84534e8db1acb4da41e3585c9c3ff
#
_entry.id   02f84534e8db1acb4da41e3585c9c3ff
#
_cell.length_a   1.000
_cell.length_b   1.000
_cell.length_c   1.000
_cell.angle_alpha   90.00
_cell.angle_beta   90.00
_cell.angle_gamma   90.00
#
_symmetry.space_group_name_H-M   'P 1'
#
loop_
_entity.id
_entity.type
_entity.pdbx_description
1 polymer ?
#
loop_
_entity_poly.entity_id
_entity_poly.type
_entity_poly.pdbx_seq_one_letter_code
_entity_poly.pdbx_strand_id
1 'polypeptide(L)'
;MRYLLDSNIFIYWATDIGLIESDVYDLLIAPESLLYISSASVMELVVGYNNKSFDVRPWKSAEEMVRSIEEDFYIEILPFKKEHLLTFARLRTNAAKGHKDPFDHMIISHAITERMPLVSSDTRFPFYRRQGLNLIYNER
;
A
#
# COMPACT_ATOMS: atom_id res chain seq x y z
N MET A 1 13.90 9.58 -3.67
CA MET A 1 13.05 8.68 -4.47
C MET A 1 11.72 8.47 -3.78
N ARG A 2 10.65 8.38 -4.55
CA ARG A 2 9.28 8.24 -4.02
C ARG A 2 8.84 6.79 -4.06
N TYR A 3 8.13 6.34 -3.03
CA TYR A 3 7.57 4.98 -2.95
C TYR A 3 6.14 5.04 -2.47
N LEU A 4 5.27 4.26 -3.09
CA LEU A 4 3.89 4.08 -2.65
C LEU A 4 3.84 2.78 -1.85
N LEU A 5 3.30 2.82 -0.63
CA LEU A 5 3.23 1.64 0.23
C LEU A 5 1.84 1.02 0.17
N ASP A 6 1.78 -0.30 0.01
CA ASP A 6 0.54 -1.03 0.17
C ASP A 6 0.15 -1.09 1.66
N SER A 7 -1.12 -1.31 1.94
CA SER A 7 -1.64 -1.38 3.29
C SER A 7 -0.92 -2.42 4.14
N ASN A 8 -0.57 -3.58 3.58
CA ASN A 8 0.12 -4.63 4.33
C ASN A 8 1.50 -4.18 4.82
N ILE A 9 2.21 -3.36 4.07
CA ILE A 9 3.52 -2.85 4.48
C ILE A 9 3.39 -1.94 5.70
N PHE A 10 2.38 -1.06 5.70
CA PHE A 10 2.11 -0.22 6.87
C PHE A 10 1.77 -1.06 8.10
N ILE A 11 0.90 -2.06 7.94
CA ILE A 11 0.51 -2.95 9.03
C ILE A 11 1.73 -3.66 9.61
N TYR A 12 2.59 -4.23 8.78
CA TYR A 12 3.79 -4.92 9.23
C TYR A 12 4.74 -3.97 9.97
N TRP A 13 4.94 -2.77 9.42
CA TRP A 13 5.82 -1.79 10.05
C TRP A 13 5.30 -1.38 11.42
N ALA A 14 4.01 -1.22 11.57
CA ALA A 14 3.40 -0.77 12.81
C ALA A 14 3.20 -1.89 13.84
N THR A 15 3.04 -3.15 13.40
CA THR A 15 2.62 -4.23 14.30
C THR A 15 3.56 -5.43 14.35
N ASP A 16 4.29 -5.71 13.27
CA ASP A 16 5.17 -6.89 13.19
C ASP A 16 6.27 -6.65 12.15
N ILE A 17 7.26 -5.88 12.55
CA ILE A 17 8.35 -5.47 11.68
C ILE A 17 9.17 -6.65 11.13
N GLY A 18 9.12 -7.81 11.80
CA GLY A 18 9.79 -9.01 11.31
C GLY A 18 9.25 -9.54 10.00
N LEU A 19 8.07 -9.08 9.57
CA LEU A 19 7.50 -9.45 8.28
C LEU A 19 8.01 -8.57 7.12
N ILE A 20 8.85 -7.56 7.41
CA ILE A 20 9.48 -6.73 6.39
C ILE A 20 10.91 -7.21 6.18
N GLU A 21 11.26 -7.54 4.92
CA GLU A 21 12.63 -7.91 4.56
C GLU A 21 13.60 -6.78 4.86
N SER A 22 14.84 -7.13 5.21
CA SER A 22 15.85 -6.13 5.57
C SER A 22 16.08 -5.09 4.48
N ASP A 23 16.11 -5.50 3.21
CA ASP A 23 16.31 -4.57 2.08
C ASP A 23 15.15 -3.59 1.95
N VAL A 24 13.93 -4.06 2.17
CA VAL A 24 12.74 -3.21 2.14
C VAL A 24 12.74 -2.26 3.34
N TYR A 25 13.08 -2.77 4.52
CA TYR A 25 13.17 -1.94 5.71
C TYR A 25 14.20 -0.80 5.53
N ASP A 26 15.37 -1.13 4.98
CA ASP A 26 16.41 -0.14 4.72
C ASP A 26 15.91 0.96 3.80
N LEU A 27 15.12 0.59 2.78
CA LEU A 27 14.48 1.55 1.88
C LEU A 27 13.50 2.46 2.62
N LEU A 28 12.70 1.89 3.52
CA LEU A 28 11.69 2.65 4.26
C LEU A 28 12.32 3.69 5.20
N ILE A 29 13.46 3.40 5.81
CA ILE A 29 14.10 4.29 6.77
C ILE A 29 15.17 5.19 6.16
N ALA A 30 15.49 5.00 4.89
CA ALA A 30 16.54 5.81 4.23
C ALA A 30 16.13 7.28 4.23
N PRO A 31 17.03 8.22 4.61
CA PRO A 31 16.68 9.64 4.68
C PRO A 31 16.21 10.25 3.36
N GLU A 32 16.68 9.71 2.22
CA GLU A 32 16.30 10.18 0.89
C GLU A 32 14.98 9.61 0.40
N SER A 33 14.38 8.64 1.10
CA SER A 33 13.11 8.03 0.70
C SER A 33 11.94 8.93 1.07
N LEU A 34 11.06 9.17 0.10
CA LEU A 34 9.79 9.86 0.31
C LEU A 34 8.69 8.81 0.25
N LEU A 35 7.97 8.64 1.34
CA LEU A 35 6.99 7.57 1.48
C LEU A 35 5.57 8.10 1.35
N TYR A 36 4.77 7.39 0.57
CA TYR A 36 3.38 7.74 0.31
C TYR A 36 2.48 6.53 0.47
N ILE A 37 1.22 6.78 0.75
CA ILE A 37 0.18 5.76 0.78
C ILE A 37 -1.06 6.33 0.10
N SER A 38 -1.74 5.50 -0.69
CA SER A 38 -2.99 5.92 -1.34
C SER A 38 -4.12 6.07 -0.32
N SER A 39 -4.99 7.05 -0.52
CA SER A 39 -6.22 7.15 0.27
C SER A 39 -7.07 5.89 0.15
N ALA A 40 -6.98 5.16 -0.96
CA ALA A 40 -7.64 3.86 -1.12
C ALA A 40 -7.11 2.84 -0.12
N SER A 41 -5.79 2.80 0.09
CA SER A 41 -5.18 1.93 1.11
C SER A 41 -5.61 2.33 2.51
N VAL A 42 -5.71 3.62 2.77
CA VAL A 42 -6.14 4.12 4.08
C VAL A 42 -7.59 3.71 4.36
N MET A 43 -8.48 3.78 3.35
CA MET A 43 -9.86 3.30 3.50
C MET A 43 -9.88 1.81 3.82
N GLU A 44 -9.06 1.02 3.14
CA GLU A 44 -8.92 -0.41 3.42
C GLU A 44 -8.46 -0.65 4.86
N LEU A 45 -7.50 0.13 5.33
CA LEU A 45 -6.99 0.04 6.71
C LEU A 45 -8.09 0.37 7.72
N VAL A 46 -8.93 1.37 7.46
CA VAL A 46 -10.05 1.73 8.34
C VAL A 46 -11.06 0.59 8.42
N VAL A 47 -11.42 0.01 7.27
CA VAL A 47 -12.31 -1.16 7.23
C VAL A 47 -11.70 -2.31 8.04
N GLY A 48 -10.41 -2.59 7.82
CA GLY A 48 -9.70 -3.64 8.55
C GLY A 48 -9.63 -3.38 10.05
N TYR A 49 -9.40 -2.13 10.46
CA TYR A 49 -9.41 -1.75 11.87
C TYR A 49 -10.76 -2.07 12.52
N ASN A 50 -11.84 -1.66 11.87
CA ASN A 50 -13.19 -1.87 12.39
C ASN A 50 -13.58 -3.34 12.47
N ASN A 51 -13.04 -4.17 11.57
CA ASN A 51 -13.27 -5.62 11.53
C ASN A 51 -12.23 -6.41 12.32
N LYS A 52 -11.24 -5.74 12.92
CA LYS A 52 -10.11 -6.37 13.62
C LYS A 52 -9.39 -7.41 12.75
N SER A 53 -9.21 -7.07 11.46
CA SER A 53 -8.51 -7.93 10.50
C SER A 53 -7.01 -8.02 10.76
N PHE A 54 -6.47 -7.11 11.56
CA PHE A 54 -5.08 -7.09 11.97
C PHE A 54 -5.01 -6.61 13.42
N ASP A 55 -3.81 -6.58 13.99
CA ASP A 55 -3.60 -6.14 15.37
C ASP A 55 -3.88 -4.63 15.48
N VAL A 56 -4.95 -4.26 16.17
CA VAL A 56 -5.38 -2.87 16.34
C VAL A 56 -4.87 -2.24 17.64
N ARG A 57 -4.16 -3.00 18.48
CA ARG A 57 -3.72 -2.54 19.82
C ARG A 57 -2.83 -1.30 19.80
N PRO A 58 -2.00 -1.02 18.76
CA PRO A 58 -1.21 0.21 18.75
C PRO A 58 -2.04 1.49 18.79
N TRP A 59 -3.31 1.44 18.39
CA TRP A 59 -4.16 2.61 18.26
C TRP A 59 -5.45 2.46 19.05
N LYS A 60 -5.91 3.57 19.64
CA LYS A 60 -7.16 3.60 20.41
C LYS A 60 -8.41 3.69 19.52
N SER A 61 -8.24 4.15 18.29
CA SER A 61 -9.34 4.33 17.34
C SER A 61 -8.82 4.28 15.91
N ALA A 62 -9.72 4.06 14.94
CA ALA A 62 -9.37 4.14 13.52
C ALA A 62 -8.83 5.53 13.15
N GLU A 63 -9.42 6.58 13.72
CA GLU A 63 -8.95 7.94 13.48
C GLU A 63 -7.51 8.14 13.97
N GLU A 64 -7.17 7.61 15.15
CA GLU A 64 -5.80 7.67 15.67
C GLU A 64 -4.83 6.93 14.74
N MET A 65 -5.23 5.77 14.25
CA MET A 65 -4.42 5.03 13.26
C MET A 65 -4.16 5.88 12.02
N VAL A 66 -5.20 6.50 11.46
CA VAL A 66 -5.05 7.32 10.24
C VAL A 66 -4.09 8.48 10.51
N ARG A 67 -4.22 9.16 11.65
CA ARG A 67 -3.31 10.25 12.01
C ARG A 67 -1.86 9.78 12.16
N SER A 68 -1.67 8.58 12.71
CA SER A 68 -0.33 8.04 12.92
C SER A 68 0.45 7.85 11.63
N ILE A 69 -0.24 7.61 10.52
CA ILE A 69 0.41 7.39 9.22
C ILE A 69 1.33 8.56 8.88
N GLU A 70 0.82 9.79 8.98
CA GLU A 70 1.61 10.98 8.68
C GLU A 70 2.43 11.47 9.87
N GLU A 71 1.86 11.43 11.07
CA GLU A 71 2.49 12.03 12.25
C GLU A 71 3.62 11.18 12.83
N ASP A 72 3.46 9.86 12.82
CA ASP A 72 4.42 8.95 13.46
C ASP A 72 5.32 8.22 12.45
N PHE A 73 4.78 7.90 11.27
CA PHE A 73 5.52 7.15 10.25
C PHE A 73 6.03 8.03 9.11
N TYR A 74 5.61 9.30 9.07
CA TYR A 74 6.01 10.25 8.03
C TYR A 74 5.70 9.74 6.61
N ILE A 75 4.56 9.06 6.48
CA ILE A 75 4.04 8.58 5.21
C ILE A 75 2.93 9.55 4.79
N GLU A 76 3.10 10.21 3.65
CA GLU A 76 2.09 11.16 3.18
C GLU A 76 0.93 10.42 2.51
N ILE A 77 -0.31 10.78 2.88
CA ILE A 77 -1.50 10.21 2.27
C ILE A 77 -1.80 10.96 0.97
N LEU A 78 -1.81 10.24 -0.16
CA LEU A 78 -2.12 10.81 -1.46
C LEU A 78 -3.56 10.50 -1.85
N PRO A 79 -4.33 11.50 -2.32
CA PRO A 79 -5.70 11.26 -2.74
C PRO A 79 -5.77 10.44 -4.02
N PHE A 80 -6.69 9.48 -4.07
CA PHE A 80 -7.02 8.74 -5.29
C PHE A 80 -7.89 9.67 -6.16
N LYS A 81 -7.38 10.02 -7.35
CA LYS A 81 -7.96 11.06 -8.20
C LYS A 81 -8.58 10.50 -9.47
N LYS A 82 -9.16 11.39 -10.26
CA LYS A 82 -9.80 11.07 -11.54
C LYS A 82 -8.85 10.36 -12.51
N GLU A 83 -7.61 10.83 -12.64
CA GLU A 83 -6.63 10.17 -13.50
C GLU A 83 -6.33 8.74 -13.09
N HIS A 84 -6.38 8.47 -11.79
CA HIS A 84 -6.20 7.10 -11.28
C HIS A 84 -7.39 6.21 -11.65
N LEU A 85 -8.60 6.77 -11.68
CA LEU A 85 -9.79 6.05 -12.12
C LEU A 85 -9.71 5.63 -13.57
N LEU A 86 -9.10 6.45 -14.42
CA LEU A 86 -8.93 6.10 -15.85
C LEU A 86 -8.01 4.89 -16.01
N THR A 87 -6.93 4.84 -15.24
CA THR A 87 -6.04 3.67 -15.21
C THR A 87 -6.77 2.46 -14.66
N PHE A 88 -7.51 2.63 -13.57
CA PHE A 88 -8.33 1.58 -12.96
C PHE A 88 -9.30 0.97 -13.99
N ALA A 89 -9.94 1.82 -14.80
CA ALA A 89 -10.88 1.37 -15.81
C ALA A 89 -10.22 0.53 -16.92
N ARG A 90 -8.95 0.76 -17.20
CA ARG A 90 -8.20 0.03 -18.22
C ARG A 90 -7.47 -1.21 -17.67
N LEU A 91 -7.40 -1.34 -16.35
CA LEU A 91 -6.63 -2.42 -15.72
C LEU A 91 -7.26 -3.78 -16.02
N ARG A 92 -6.44 -4.73 -16.47
CA ARG A 92 -6.85 -6.12 -16.64
C ARG A 92 -6.50 -6.89 -15.37
N THR A 93 -7.52 -7.46 -14.72
CA THR A 93 -7.35 -8.13 -13.44
C THR A 93 -6.72 -9.51 -13.59
N ASN A 94 -6.06 -9.98 -12.54
CA ASN A 94 -5.43 -11.29 -12.48
C ASN A 94 -6.50 -12.38 -12.27
N ALA A 95 -7.20 -12.74 -13.36
CA ALA A 95 -8.30 -13.70 -13.30
C ALA A 95 -7.82 -15.10 -12.88
N ALA A 96 -6.60 -15.48 -13.26
CA ALA A 96 -6.05 -16.79 -12.93
C ALA A 96 -5.92 -17.00 -11.42
N LYS A 97 -5.68 -15.92 -10.66
CA LYS A 97 -5.62 -15.96 -9.19
C LYS A 97 -6.91 -15.46 -8.54
N GLY A 98 -7.95 -15.19 -9.30
CA GLY A 98 -9.22 -14.69 -8.78
C GLY A 98 -9.10 -13.36 -8.07
N HIS A 99 -8.23 -12.48 -8.54
CA HIS A 99 -7.95 -11.20 -7.88
C HIS A 99 -9.08 -10.22 -8.12
N LYS A 100 -9.98 -10.06 -7.14
CA LYS A 100 -11.21 -9.26 -7.27
C LYS A 100 -11.29 -8.07 -6.33
N ASP A 101 -10.32 -7.89 -5.42
CA ASP A 101 -10.37 -6.83 -4.43
C ASP A 101 -10.22 -5.45 -5.11
N PRO A 102 -11.25 -4.59 -5.07
CA PRO A 102 -11.19 -3.29 -5.72
C PRO A 102 -10.16 -2.35 -5.08
N PHE A 103 -9.91 -2.45 -3.79
CA PHE A 103 -8.87 -1.64 -3.14
C PHE A 103 -7.50 -1.94 -3.73
N ASP A 104 -7.18 -3.21 -3.93
CA ASP A 104 -5.91 -3.62 -4.54
C ASP A 104 -5.77 -3.04 -5.95
N HIS A 105 -6.83 -3.12 -6.75
CA HIS A 105 -6.80 -2.59 -8.12
C HIS A 105 -6.67 -1.08 -8.14
N MET A 106 -7.25 -0.37 -7.16
CA MET A 106 -7.09 1.08 -7.02
C MET A 106 -5.63 1.44 -6.69
N ILE A 107 -5.02 0.73 -5.75
CA ILE A 107 -3.64 0.98 -5.33
C ILE A 107 -2.67 0.74 -6.50
N ILE A 108 -2.85 -0.37 -7.21
CA ILE A 108 -2.05 -0.70 -8.39
C ILE A 108 -2.19 0.40 -9.44
N SER A 109 -3.42 0.84 -9.71
CA SER A 109 -3.70 1.91 -10.68
C SER A 109 -3.08 3.24 -10.27
N HIS A 110 -3.10 3.55 -8.97
CA HIS A 110 -2.47 4.76 -8.42
C HIS A 110 -0.97 4.75 -8.70
N ALA A 111 -0.31 3.63 -8.41
CA ALA A 111 1.13 3.48 -8.61
C ALA A 111 1.51 3.59 -10.09
N ILE A 112 0.74 2.93 -10.98
CA ILE A 112 0.99 2.97 -12.41
C ILE A 112 0.87 4.40 -12.96
N THR A 113 -0.20 5.10 -12.60
CA THR A 113 -0.46 6.46 -13.07
C THR A 113 0.65 7.42 -12.65
N GLU A 114 1.07 7.33 -11.39
CA GLU A 114 2.10 8.22 -10.83
C GLU A 114 3.51 7.76 -11.17
N ARG A 115 3.67 6.61 -11.81
CA ARG A 115 4.97 5.99 -12.10
C ARG A 115 5.83 5.87 -10.84
N MET A 116 5.18 5.50 -9.75
CA MET A 116 5.80 5.39 -8.45
C MET A 116 5.98 3.92 -8.09
N PRO A 117 7.18 3.48 -7.66
CA PRO A 117 7.33 2.10 -7.20
C PRO A 117 6.36 1.80 -6.07
N LEU A 118 5.68 0.66 -6.18
CA LEU A 118 4.75 0.17 -5.16
C LEU A 118 5.45 -0.92 -4.34
N VAL A 119 5.46 -0.76 -3.02
CA VAL A 119 6.01 -1.75 -2.10
C VAL A 119 4.85 -2.59 -1.56
N SER A 120 4.87 -3.89 -1.79
CA SER A 120 3.79 -4.79 -1.38
C SER A 120 4.29 -6.21 -1.14
N SER A 121 3.59 -6.96 -0.30
CA SER A 121 3.80 -8.39 -0.07
C SER A 121 2.75 -9.27 -0.74
N ASP A 122 1.82 -8.71 -1.50
CA ASP A 122 0.74 -9.46 -2.10
C ASP A 122 1.24 -10.28 -3.29
N THR A 123 1.06 -11.61 -3.20
CA THR A 123 1.52 -12.55 -4.24
C THR A 123 0.79 -12.38 -5.57
N ARG A 124 -0.34 -11.65 -5.59
CA ARG A 124 -1.11 -11.43 -6.82
C ARG A 124 -0.64 -10.20 -7.59
N PHE A 125 0.20 -9.37 -6.99
CA PHE A 125 0.64 -8.10 -7.59
C PHE A 125 1.69 -8.24 -8.70
N PRO A 126 2.62 -9.21 -8.68
CA PRO A 126 3.60 -9.33 -9.76
C PRO A 126 3.00 -9.43 -11.17
N PHE A 127 1.79 -9.98 -11.29
CA PHE A 127 1.05 -10.07 -12.55
C PHE A 127 0.95 -8.71 -13.26
N TYR A 128 0.82 -7.63 -12.49
CA TYR A 128 0.57 -6.29 -13.04
C TYR A 128 1.83 -5.59 -13.55
N ARG A 129 3.01 -6.19 -13.38
CA ARG A 129 4.26 -5.63 -13.93
C ARG A 129 4.16 -5.40 -15.43
N ARG A 130 3.48 -6.28 -16.16
CA ARG A 130 3.28 -6.16 -17.61
C ARG A 130 2.39 -4.98 -17.99
N GLN A 131 1.63 -4.46 -17.04
CA GLN A 131 0.73 -3.34 -17.26
C GLN A 131 1.33 -2.02 -16.76
N GLY A 132 2.62 -2.01 -16.44
CA GLY A 132 3.35 -0.82 -16.06
C GLY A 132 3.60 -0.66 -14.57
N LEU A 133 3.24 -1.65 -13.76
CA LEU A 133 3.51 -1.61 -12.32
C LEU A 133 5.00 -1.83 -12.06
N ASN A 134 5.65 -0.87 -11.39
CA ASN A 134 6.98 -1.04 -10.83
C ASN A 134 6.80 -1.53 -9.40
N LEU A 135 6.98 -2.82 -9.20
CA LEU A 135 6.72 -3.47 -7.91
C LEU A 135 8.03 -3.79 -7.20
N ILE A 136 8.13 -3.33 -5.96
CA ILE A 136 9.15 -3.77 -5.01
C ILE A 136 8.44 -4.78 -4.10
N TYR A 137 8.70 -6.06 -4.35
CA TYR A 137 8.02 -7.14 -3.66
C TYR A 137 8.71 -7.44 -2.33
N ASN A 138 7.95 -7.37 -1.24
CA ASN A 138 8.42 -7.76 0.09
C ASN A 138 8.06 -9.23 0.31
N GLU A 139 9.06 -10.09 0.28
CA GLU A 139 8.88 -11.51 0.50
C GLU A 139 8.83 -11.79 2.01
N ARG A 140 7.78 -12.49 2.44
CA ARG A 140 7.60 -12.80 3.86
C ARG A 140 8.30 -14.07 4.28
#